data_452afba48203286697e0ba193b41d13c
#
_entry.id   452afba48203286697e0ba193b41d13c
#
_cell.length_a   1.000
_cell.length_b   1.000
_cell.length_c   1.000
_cell.angle_alpha   90.00
_cell.angle_beta   90.00
_cell.angle_gamma   90.00
#
_symmetry.space_group_name_H-M   'P 1'
#
loop_
_entity.id
_entity.type
_entity.pdbx_description
1 polymer ?
#
loop_
_entity_poly.entity_id
_entity_poly.type
_entity_poly.pdbx_seq_one_letter_code
_entity_poly.pdbx_strand_id
1 'polypeptide(L)'
;MLKKVSDLIAEFLKEKEIDVVFGIIGSANSHIFDSINKLGYTKIINTHHEQAAVLAMGAYYRASGKLSAAIVTAGGGVTNAVTGVVSNWADSIPGIIISGQENYNYVSTQENLRMYGT
;
A
#
# COMPACT_ATOMS: atom_id res chain seq x y z
N MET A 1 -22.99 -11.86 6.75
CA MET A 1 -22.15 -12.37 5.65
C MET A 1 -20.70 -11.99 5.95
N LEU A 2 -19.79 -12.95 5.89
CA LEU A 2 -18.37 -12.68 6.10
C LEU A 2 -17.80 -11.95 4.88
N LYS A 3 -17.20 -10.78 5.06
CA LYS A 3 -16.47 -10.05 4.02
C LYS A 3 -14.99 -10.33 4.13
N LYS A 4 -14.30 -10.32 3.00
CA LYS A 4 -12.84 -10.38 2.98
C LYS A 4 -12.27 -9.04 3.49
N VAL A 5 -11.17 -9.09 4.21
CA VAL A 5 -10.47 -7.87 4.67
C VAL A 5 -10.05 -6.99 3.48
N SER A 6 -9.62 -7.61 2.38
CA SER A 6 -9.26 -6.87 1.15
C SER A 6 -10.44 -6.10 0.55
N ASP A 7 -11.67 -6.66 0.62
CA ASP A 7 -12.86 -5.95 0.15
C ASP A 7 -13.19 -4.76 1.06
N LEU A 8 -13.02 -4.91 2.39
CA LEU A 8 -13.17 -3.81 3.34
C LEU A 8 -12.16 -2.68 3.10
N ILE A 9 -10.90 -3.03 2.74
CA ILE A 9 -9.88 -2.04 2.38
C ILE A 9 -10.31 -1.28 1.11
N ALA A 10 -10.79 -1.97 0.09
CA ALA A 10 -11.24 -1.33 -1.14
C ALA A 10 -12.45 -0.40 -0.89
N GLU A 11 -13.40 -0.83 -0.07
CA GLU A 11 -14.56 -0.02 0.35
C GLU A 11 -14.12 1.21 1.16
N PHE A 12 -13.15 1.04 2.07
CA PHE A 12 -12.58 2.14 2.85
C PHE A 12 -11.93 3.20 1.94
N LEU A 13 -11.15 2.78 0.94
CA LEU A 13 -10.55 3.71 -0.02
C LEU A 13 -11.63 4.52 -0.76
N LYS A 14 -12.72 3.85 -1.18
CA LYS A 14 -13.86 4.52 -1.80
C LYS A 14 -14.57 5.48 -0.84
N GLU A 15 -14.83 5.06 0.40
CA GLU A 15 -15.46 5.90 1.43
C GLU A 15 -14.66 7.16 1.74
N LYS A 16 -13.33 7.06 1.69
CA LYS A 16 -12.39 8.19 1.88
C LYS A 16 -12.11 8.97 0.59
N GLU A 17 -12.86 8.70 -0.47
CA GLU A 17 -12.71 9.35 -1.78
C GLU A 17 -11.30 9.26 -2.36
N ILE A 18 -10.59 8.16 -2.04
CA ILE A 18 -9.26 7.89 -2.59
C ILE A 18 -9.43 7.29 -3.98
N ASP A 19 -9.32 8.14 -4.99
CA ASP A 19 -9.56 7.80 -6.39
C ASP A 19 -8.33 7.19 -7.08
N VAL A 20 -7.15 7.28 -6.47
CA VAL A 20 -5.89 6.74 -7.01
C VAL A 20 -5.08 6.06 -5.94
N VAL A 21 -4.52 4.91 -6.28
CA VAL A 21 -3.46 4.23 -5.51
C VAL A 21 -2.25 3.95 -6.39
N PHE A 22 -1.07 4.06 -5.81
CA PHE A 22 0.21 3.73 -6.43
C PHE A 22 0.78 2.47 -5.78
N GLY A 23 1.44 1.61 -6.53
CA GLY A 23 2.05 0.44 -5.90
C GLY A 23 2.59 -0.61 -6.85
N ILE A 24 3.05 -1.69 -6.23
CA ILE A 24 3.54 -2.88 -6.92
C ILE A 24 2.86 -4.09 -6.30
N ILE A 25 2.34 -4.96 -7.16
CA ILE A 25 1.76 -6.23 -6.74
C ILE A 25 2.85 -7.18 -6.24
N GLY A 26 2.58 -7.83 -5.14
CA GLY A 26 3.35 -8.95 -4.60
C GLY A 26 2.42 -9.99 -3.97
N SER A 27 2.97 -11.08 -3.47
CA SER A 27 2.17 -12.17 -2.89
C SER A 27 1.32 -11.72 -1.71
N ALA A 28 1.85 -10.86 -0.86
CA ALA A 28 1.19 -10.44 0.39
C ALA A 28 0.13 -9.34 0.21
N ASN A 29 0.02 -8.72 -0.97
CA ASN A 29 -0.95 -7.64 -1.23
C ASN A 29 -1.84 -7.88 -2.46
N SER A 30 -1.66 -8.99 -3.17
CA SER A 30 -2.41 -9.29 -4.41
C SER A 30 -3.92 -9.26 -4.24
N HIS A 31 -4.44 -9.76 -3.11
CA HIS A 31 -5.87 -9.73 -2.80
C HIS A 31 -6.42 -8.30 -2.63
N ILE A 32 -5.60 -7.37 -2.15
CA ILE A 32 -5.99 -5.96 -2.01
C ILE A 32 -6.17 -5.35 -3.40
N PHE A 33 -5.21 -5.54 -4.30
CA PHE A 33 -5.30 -5.06 -5.68
C PHE A 33 -6.48 -5.68 -6.43
N ASP A 34 -6.74 -6.99 -6.25
CA ASP A 34 -7.90 -7.67 -6.86
C ASP A 34 -9.22 -7.06 -6.38
N SER A 35 -9.37 -6.80 -5.08
CA SER A 35 -10.57 -6.19 -4.51
C SER A 35 -10.78 -4.75 -4.98
N ILE A 36 -9.71 -3.95 -5.06
CA ILE A 36 -9.76 -2.58 -5.59
C ILE A 36 -10.21 -2.60 -7.07
N ASN A 37 -9.61 -3.48 -7.86
CA ASN A 37 -9.96 -3.61 -9.28
C ASN A 37 -11.42 -4.06 -9.47
N LYS A 38 -11.90 -5.02 -8.68
CA LYS A 38 -13.29 -5.49 -8.72
C LYS A 38 -14.28 -4.41 -8.32
N LEU A 39 -13.97 -3.61 -7.31
CA LEU A 39 -14.84 -2.50 -6.88
C LEU A 39 -14.90 -1.38 -7.94
N GLY A 40 -13.84 -1.18 -8.71
CA GLY A 40 -13.80 -0.30 -9.87
C GLY A 40 -13.88 1.20 -9.56
N TYR A 41 -13.72 1.62 -8.32
CA TYR A 41 -13.73 3.04 -7.92
C TYR A 41 -12.34 3.66 -7.97
N THR A 42 -11.36 3.01 -7.35
CA THR A 42 -10.00 3.51 -7.19
C THR A 42 -9.13 3.03 -8.36
N LYS A 43 -8.50 3.95 -9.05
CA LYS A 43 -7.55 3.64 -10.13
C LYS A 43 -6.23 3.15 -9.56
N ILE A 44 -5.73 2.05 -10.08
CA ILE A 44 -4.42 1.51 -9.73
C ILE A 44 -3.38 2.02 -10.74
N ILE A 45 -2.31 2.62 -10.22
CA ILE A 45 -1.13 3.02 -11.01
C ILE A 45 0.06 2.20 -10.53
N ASN A 46 0.49 1.27 -11.37
CA ASN A 46 1.65 0.46 -11.09
C ASN A 46 2.95 1.26 -11.25
N THR A 47 3.84 1.10 -10.30
CA THR A 47 5.21 1.66 -10.36
C THR A 47 6.22 0.53 -10.48
N HIS A 48 7.46 0.85 -10.81
CA HIS A 48 8.54 -0.13 -10.91
C HIS A 48 9.39 -0.22 -9.62
N HIS A 49 9.09 0.62 -8.63
CA HIS A 49 9.76 0.62 -7.33
C HIS A 49 8.83 1.19 -6.26
N GLU A 50 8.86 0.66 -5.06
CA GLU A 50 7.98 1.06 -3.95
C GLU A 50 8.26 2.49 -3.48
N GLN A 51 9.52 2.91 -3.47
CA GLN A 51 9.89 4.30 -3.22
C GLN A 51 9.18 5.25 -4.19
N ALA A 52 9.14 4.89 -5.48
CA ALA A 52 8.45 5.68 -6.49
C ALA A 52 6.94 5.74 -6.22
N ALA A 53 6.33 4.65 -5.74
CA ALA A 53 4.91 4.63 -5.36
C ALA A 53 4.60 5.65 -4.25
N VAL A 54 5.42 5.67 -3.20
CA VAL A 54 5.21 6.58 -2.06
C VAL A 54 5.51 8.03 -2.43
N LEU A 55 6.54 8.29 -3.25
CA LEU A 55 6.81 9.63 -3.76
C LEU A 55 5.72 10.12 -4.71
N ALA A 56 5.17 9.24 -5.56
CA ALA A 56 4.05 9.56 -6.44
C ALA A 56 2.78 9.90 -5.64
N MET A 57 2.52 9.18 -4.55
CA MET A 57 1.44 9.48 -3.61
C MET A 57 1.57 10.91 -3.07
N GLY A 58 2.76 11.30 -2.62
CA GLY A 58 3.03 12.66 -2.14
C GLY A 58 2.92 13.72 -3.24
N ALA A 59 3.44 13.43 -4.43
CA ALA A 59 3.33 14.33 -5.58
C ALA A 59 1.86 14.53 -6.01
N TYR A 60 1.06 13.48 -5.96
CA TYR A 60 -0.38 13.55 -6.24
C TYR A 60 -1.10 14.51 -5.28
N TYR A 61 -0.80 14.41 -3.98
CA TYR A 61 -1.36 15.34 -2.99
C TYR A 61 -0.95 16.78 -3.28
N ARG A 62 0.34 17.03 -3.56
CA ARG A 62 0.83 18.38 -3.88
C ARG A 62 0.14 19.00 -5.11
N ALA A 63 -0.14 18.19 -6.12
CA ALA A 63 -0.73 18.64 -7.36
C ALA A 63 -2.26 18.81 -7.29
N SER A 64 -2.95 17.96 -6.53
CA SER A 64 -4.42 17.86 -6.55
C SER A 64 -5.09 18.30 -5.25
N GLY A 65 -4.37 18.34 -4.14
CA GLY A 65 -4.94 18.52 -2.79
C GLY A 65 -5.72 17.30 -2.29
N LYS A 66 -5.71 16.18 -3.03
CA LYS A 66 -6.45 14.97 -2.69
C LYS A 66 -5.54 13.93 -2.05
N LEU A 67 -6.08 13.21 -1.06
CA LEU A 67 -5.40 12.04 -0.52
C LEU A 67 -5.30 10.92 -1.56
N SER A 68 -4.21 10.19 -1.51
CA SER A 68 -4.04 8.93 -2.24
C SER A 68 -3.35 7.90 -1.34
N ALA A 69 -3.19 6.69 -1.82
CA ALA A 69 -2.52 5.63 -1.08
C ALA A 69 -1.36 5.02 -1.88
N ALA A 70 -0.36 4.52 -1.16
CA ALA A 70 0.65 3.62 -1.71
C ALA A 70 0.46 2.22 -1.13
N ILE A 71 0.47 1.21 -1.99
CA ILE A 71 0.28 -0.19 -1.60
C ILE A 71 1.54 -0.97 -1.94
N VAL A 72 2.17 -1.54 -0.91
CA VAL A 72 3.41 -2.27 -1.01
C VAL A 72 3.27 -3.69 -0.45
N THR A 73 4.15 -4.59 -0.86
CA THR A 73 4.16 -5.96 -0.34
C THR A 73 5.06 -6.09 0.90
N ALA A 74 4.99 -7.21 1.59
CA ALA A 74 5.82 -7.51 2.76
C ALA A 74 7.33 -7.52 2.44
N GLY A 75 8.15 -7.41 3.46
CA GLY A 75 9.61 -7.55 3.37
C GLY A 75 10.27 -6.42 2.61
N GLY A 76 10.99 -6.74 1.53
CA GLY A 76 11.70 -5.76 0.70
C GLY A 76 10.82 -4.65 0.12
N GLY A 77 9.53 -4.92 -0.11
CA GLY A 77 8.59 -3.91 -0.56
C GLY A 77 8.37 -2.80 0.46
N VAL A 78 8.19 -3.16 1.73
CA VAL A 78 8.06 -2.16 2.81
C VAL A 78 9.35 -1.39 3.01
N THR A 79 10.50 -2.07 3.07
CA THR A 79 11.78 -1.41 3.29
C THR A 79 12.14 -0.44 2.16
N ASN A 80 11.81 -0.78 0.92
CA ASN A 80 11.98 0.11 -0.22
C ASN A 80 11.09 1.36 -0.14
N ALA A 81 9.95 1.29 0.54
CA ALA A 81 9.03 2.42 0.70
C ALA A 81 9.53 3.47 1.73
N VAL A 82 10.42 3.09 2.65
CA VAL A 82 10.82 3.92 3.80
C VAL A 82 11.34 5.30 3.37
N THR A 83 12.17 5.39 2.35
CA THR A 83 12.69 6.67 1.86
C THR A 83 11.56 7.62 1.44
N GLY A 84 10.56 7.11 0.74
CA GLY A 84 9.39 7.91 0.35
C GLY A 84 8.55 8.34 1.55
N VAL A 85 8.41 7.46 2.56
CA VAL A 85 7.71 7.78 3.82
C VAL A 85 8.41 8.92 4.55
N VAL A 86 9.74 8.82 4.72
CA VAL A 86 10.54 9.85 5.40
C VAL A 86 10.46 11.19 4.64
N SER A 87 10.52 11.16 3.31
CA SER A 87 10.39 12.37 2.49
C SER A 87 9.03 13.05 2.68
N ASN A 88 7.94 12.29 2.60
CA ASN A 88 6.60 12.86 2.80
C ASN A 88 6.38 13.35 4.24
N TRP A 89 6.93 12.63 5.22
CA TRP A 89 6.89 13.05 6.62
C TRP A 89 7.60 14.38 6.84
N ALA A 90 8.84 14.52 6.33
CA ALA A 90 9.63 15.73 6.46
C ALA A 90 8.92 16.97 5.86
N ASP A 91 8.17 16.75 4.78
CA ASP A 91 7.43 17.81 4.08
C ASP A 91 5.98 17.96 4.56
N SER A 92 5.56 17.26 5.63
CA SER A 92 4.20 17.26 6.17
C SER A 92 3.13 16.92 5.12
N ILE A 93 3.43 15.99 4.22
CA ILE A 93 2.51 15.55 3.16
C ILE A 93 1.72 14.34 3.65
N PRO A 94 0.38 14.42 3.70
CA PRO A 94 -0.45 13.31 4.11
C PRO A 94 -0.59 12.25 3.01
N GLY A 95 -0.76 11.00 3.45
CA GLY A 95 -1.04 9.87 2.57
C GLY A 95 -1.25 8.60 3.38
N ILE A 96 -1.76 7.57 2.73
CA ILE A 96 -2.01 6.27 3.36
C ILE A 96 -1.05 5.26 2.75
N ILE A 97 -0.33 4.54 3.62
CA ILE A 97 0.53 3.43 3.19
C ILE A 97 -0.07 2.13 3.69
N ILE A 98 -0.34 1.23 2.77
CA ILE A 98 -0.90 -0.09 3.04
C ILE A 98 0.17 -1.12 2.70
N SER A 99 0.60 -1.87 3.70
CA SER A 99 1.53 -2.97 3.50
C SER A 99 0.80 -4.30 3.61
N GLY A 100 1.07 -5.19 2.66
CA GLY A 100 0.80 -6.59 2.85
C GLY A 100 1.72 -7.18 3.95
N GLN A 101 1.29 -8.30 4.53
CA GLN A 101 2.10 -9.06 5.48
C GLN A 101 1.96 -10.55 5.19
N GLU A 102 2.97 -11.31 5.54
CA GLU A 102 2.93 -12.76 5.47
C GLU A 102 1.83 -13.34 6.38
N ASN A 103 1.47 -14.59 6.11
CA ASN A 103 0.57 -15.34 6.98
C ASN A 103 1.13 -15.32 8.42
N TYR A 104 0.25 -15.12 9.40
CA TYR A 104 0.61 -15.01 10.82
C TYR A 104 1.60 -16.10 11.29
N ASN A 105 1.44 -17.34 10.80
CA ASN A 105 2.33 -18.45 11.15
C ASN A 105 3.74 -18.33 10.54
N TYR A 106 3.95 -17.42 9.60
CA TYR A 106 5.23 -17.20 8.91
C TYR A 106 5.85 -15.84 9.22
N VAL A 107 5.16 -15.01 10.01
CA VAL A 107 5.72 -13.74 10.46
C VAL A 107 6.98 -14.01 11.28
N SER A 108 8.05 -13.31 10.97
CA SER A 108 9.33 -13.43 11.66
C SER A 108 9.18 -13.07 13.12
N THR A 109 9.56 -13.99 14.01
CA THR A 109 9.71 -13.77 15.45
C THR A 109 11.19 -13.89 15.79
N GLN A 110 11.58 -13.52 17.02
CA GLN A 110 12.98 -13.66 17.47
C GLN A 110 13.49 -15.10 17.38
N GLU A 111 12.59 -16.09 17.39
CA GLU A 111 12.93 -17.51 17.31
C GLU A 111 12.98 -18.06 15.89
N ASN A 112 12.33 -17.38 14.92
CA ASN A 112 12.18 -17.81 13.54
C ASN A 112 12.48 -16.66 12.57
N LEU A 113 13.75 -16.32 12.41
CA LEU A 113 14.19 -15.40 11.37
C LEU A 113 13.99 -16.04 9.98
N ARG A 114 13.00 -15.56 9.25
CA ARG A 114 12.81 -15.91 7.84
C ARG A 114 13.12 -14.72 6.95
N MET A 115 13.79 -14.99 5.82
CA MET A 115 14.15 -13.95 4.83
C MET A 115 12.95 -13.27 4.17
N TYR A 116 11.73 -13.75 4.36
CA TYR A 116 10.56 -13.33 3.62
C TYR A 116 9.53 -12.54 4.42
N GLY A 117 9.64 -12.42 5.72
CA GLY A 117 8.55 -11.92 6.55
C GLY A 117 9.00 -10.92 7.60
N THR A 118 9.76 -9.97 7.21
CA THR A 118 10.12 -8.86 8.12
C THR A 118 9.08 -7.76 8.10
#